data_0f5d931c3eb5b9b1cdf0761e815b3fb0
#
_entry.id   0f5d931c3eb5b9b1cdf0761e815b3fb0
#
_cell.length_a   1.000
_cell.length_b   1.000
_cell.length_c   1.000
_cell.angle_alpha   90.00
_cell.angle_beta   90.00
_cell.angle_gamma   90.00
#
_symmetry.space_group_name_H-M   'P 1'
#
loop_
_entity.id
_entity.type
_entity.pdbx_description
1 polymer ?
#
loop_
_entity_poly.entity_id
_entity_poly.type
_entity_poly.pdbx_seq_one_letter_code
_entity_poly.pdbx_strand_id
1 'polypeptide(L)'
;MKRLLCSLWIFSLILPVFSQITVDSGEDAIAIALQNSKNQIFQELKVKENMIKARLSVKDFLPRLGFSYSESDTVKKGMTDSRSKTLQFSLSQLVFDGGAAWNQYKVNNLQSQYEFQSYLQSLEEFKSQILDGYNSIVMQQEVVKIKKDVKESGFLRQEIMAKELELGLVREIDYLDYIVTCRKLEQEENLAKAELEKQKEIFRQTLGLPFGTEIIVEKENRGNEVGAKPFLSSYLDPLVELSINYSPSLKQQRLEYDNLVQQKRMNKRWFLPNLTLEGSVSLSGIDFPLREPDFSLRLKISFEKNNLVSLSNTTSMGFNQEKMESLGNSVSGSLNPDIGYFSQNRLISISLLQKQFSLGTSEEEIRNSMRGLLLNYDTTKENCDFSKDSVEIQEKKMSILFQKLENGEATEMDYLQSLMELAAMKIEIVELQNNLNLLLK
;
A
#
# COMPACT_ATOMS: atom_id res chain seq x y z
N MET A 1 -26.52 -17.85 -52.43
CA MET A 1 -25.26 -17.15 -52.74
C MET A 1 -24.39 -17.14 -51.49
N LYS A 2 -23.39 -17.99 -51.50
CA LYS A 2 -22.42 -18.17 -50.41
C LYS A 2 -21.43 -17.00 -50.43
N ARG A 3 -21.24 -16.27 -49.34
CA ARG A 3 -20.09 -15.40 -49.12
C ARG A 3 -19.25 -16.01 -48.01
N LEU A 4 -18.17 -16.67 -48.43
CA LEU A 4 -17.05 -17.05 -47.59
C LEU A 4 -16.34 -15.76 -47.11
N LEU A 5 -16.31 -15.53 -45.83
CA LEU A 5 -15.41 -14.59 -45.18
C LEU A 5 -14.16 -15.37 -44.74
N CYS A 6 -13.09 -15.21 -45.51
CA CYS A 6 -11.73 -15.58 -45.08
C CYS A 6 -11.32 -14.68 -43.92
N SER A 7 -11.29 -15.22 -42.71
CA SER A 7 -10.61 -14.60 -41.58
C SER A 7 -9.10 -14.84 -41.72
N LEU A 8 -8.38 -13.83 -42.19
CA LEU A 8 -6.92 -13.77 -42.13
C LEU A 8 -6.53 -13.66 -40.65
N TRP A 9 -6.07 -14.78 -40.09
CA TRP A 9 -5.31 -14.76 -38.86
C TRP A 9 -3.94 -14.14 -39.13
N ILE A 10 -3.78 -12.86 -38.86
CA ILE A 10 -2.48 -12.22 -38.76
C ILE A 10 -1.87 -12.71 -37.44
N PHE A 11 -1.08 -13.77 -37.55
CA PHE A 11 -0.15 -14.16 -36.49
C PHE A 11 0.94 -13.07 -36.44
N SER A 12 0.71 -12.03 -35.67
CA SER A 12 1.72 -11.08 -35.30
C SER A 12 2.79 -11.84 -34.51
N LEU A 13 3.87 -12.21 -35.20
CA LEU A 13 5.12 -12.64 -34.58
C LEU A 13 5.59 -11.45 -33.74
N ILE A 14 5.27 -11.45 -32.46
CA ILE A 14 5.89 -10.61 -31.46
C ILE A 14 7.31 -11.16 -31.30
N LEU A 15 8.21 -10.70 -32.14
CA LEU A 15 9.63 -10.82 -31.85
C LEU A 15 9.84 -10.11 -30.49
N PRO A 16 10.49 -10.73 -29.52
CA PRO A 16 10.91 -10.00 -28.32
C PRO A 16 11.88 -8.92 -28.76
N VAL A 17 11.40 -7.70 -28.88
CA VAL A 17 12.26 -6.54 -28.96
C VAL A 17 12.93 -6.48 -27.60
N PHE A 18 14.20 -6.91 -27.51
CA PHE A 18 15.05 -6.63 -26.37
C PHE A 18 15.16 -5.09 -26.30
N SER A 19 14.25 -4.48 -25.57
CA SER A 19 14.34 -3.06 -25.30
C SER A 19 15.34 -2.88 -24.18
N GLN A 20 16.44 -2.23 -24.51
CA GLN A 20 17.41 -1.78 -23.53
C GLN A 20 16.89 -0.47 -22.95
N ILE A 21 16.75 -0.42 -21.64
CA ILE A 21 16.30 0.77 -20.93
C ILE A 21 17.46 1.28 -20.09
N THR A 22 17.89 2.51 -20.40
CA THR A 22 18.85 3.23 -19.57
C THR A 22 18.12 3.99 -18.48
N VAL A 23 18.61 3.90 -17.27
CA VAL A 23 18.12 4.62 -16.10
C VAL A 23 19.25 5.50 -15.62
N ASP A 24 19.17 6.78 -15.95
CA ASP A 24 20.25 7.72 -15.70
C ASP A 24 20.17 8.32 -14.29
N SER A 25 18.98 8.30 -13.69
CA SER A 25 18.75 8.85 -12.36
C SER A 25 17.68 8.06 -11.57
N GLY A 26 17.67 8.24 -10.26
CA GLY A 26 16.60 7.68 -9.40
C GLY A 26 15.22 8.25 -9.76
N GLU A 27 15.14 9.49 -10.26
CA GLU A 27 13.89 10.12 -10.68
C GLU A 27 13.33 9.51 -11.96
N ASP A 28 14.21 9.16 -12.92
CA ASP A 28 13.81 8.43 -14.14
C ASP A 28 13.27 7.04 -13.80
N ALA A 29 13.92 6.35 -12.86
CA ALA A 29 13.44 5.06 -12.36
C ALA A 29 12.02 5.17 -11.78
N ILE A 30 11.75 6.21 -10.97
CA ILE A 30 10.42 6.47 -10.41
C ILE A 30 9.40 6.73 -11.54
N ALA A 31 9.76 7.55 -12.54
CA ALA A 31 8.85 7.87 -13.65
C ALA A 31 8.46 6.60 -14.44
N ILE A 32 9.45 5.73 -14.74
CA ILE A 32 9.24 4.46 -15.43
C ILE A 32 8.35 3.53 -14.59
N ALA A 33 8.64 3.41 -13.30
CA ALA A 33 7.89 2.53 -12.40
C ALA A 33 6.43 2.97 -12.24
N LEU A 34 6.17 4.27 -12.11
CA LEU A 34 4.81 4.79 -11.98
C LEU A 34 3.95 4.52 -13.22
N GLN A 35 4.57 4.54 -14.42
CA GLN A 35 3.85 4.24 -15.66
C GLN A 35 3.54 2.74 -15.81
N ASN A 36 4.39 1.86 -15.30
CA ASN A 36 4.31 0.43 -15.55
C ASN A 36 3.72 -0.37 -14.36
N SER A 37 3.66 0.21 -13.15
CA SER A 37 3.20 -0.51 -11.96
C SER A 37 1.69 -0.73 -11.96
N LYS A 38 1.28 -1.97 -12.25
CA LYS A 38 -0.12 -2.39 -12.17
C LYS A 38 -0.70 -2.26 -10.75
N ASN A 39 0.14 -2.41 -9.73
CA ASN A 39 -0.29 -2.31 -8.34
C ASN A 39 -0.68 -0.87 -7.98
N GLN A 40 0.09 0.13 -8.43
CA GLN A 40 -0.24 1.54 -8.20
C GLN A 40 -1.52 1.95 -8.92
N ILE A 41 -1.69 1.50 -10.17
CA ILE A 41 -2.93 1.72 -10.93
C ILE A 41 -4.13 1.10 -10.19
N PHE A 42 -3.98 -0.11 -9.67
CA PHE A 42 -5.03 -0.79 -8.90
C PHE A 42 -5.40 -0.02 -7.63
N GLN A 43 -4.42 0.48 -6.89
CA GLN A 43 -4.65 1.29 -5.68
C GLN A 43 -5.34 2.62 -6.00
N GLU A 44 -4.94 3.30 -7.07
CA GLU A 44 -5.61 4.52 -7.55
C GLU A 44 -7.09 4.26 -7.90
N LEU A 45 -7.36 3.15 -8.59
CA LEU A 45 -8.73 2.74 -8.92
C LEU A 45 -9.55 2.45 -7.67
N LYS A 46 -8.96 1.83 -6.64
CA LYS A 46 -9.62 1.58 -5.35
C LYS A 46 -9.98 2.89 -4.62
N VAL A 47 -9.09 3.87 -4.66
CA VAL A 47 -9.39 5.21 -4.12
C VAL A 47 -10.55 5.85 -4.85
N LYS A 48 -10.55 5.82 -6.20
CA LYS A 48 -11.67 6.33 -7.01
C LYS A 48 -12.98 5.61 -6.69
N GLU A 49 -12.94 4.29 -6.51
CA GLU A 49 -14.10 3.50 -6.09
C GLU A 49 -14.66 3.96 -4.74
N ASN A 50 -13.79 4.16 -3.74
CA ASN A 50 -14.20 4.61 -2.41
C ASN A 50 -14.76 6.04 -2.43
N MET A 51 -14.20 6.93 -3.24
CA MET A 51 -14.76 8.27 -3.46
C MET A 51 -16.17 8.23 -4.08
N ILE A 52 -16.38 7.32 -5.04
CA ILE A 52 -17.71 7.12 -5.64
C ILE A 52 -18.68 6.57 -4.60
N LYS A 53 -18.28 5.57 -3.80
CA LYS A 53 -19.11 5.02 -2.71
C LYS A 53 -19.49 6.08 -1.68
N ALA A 54 -18.54 6.96 -1.30
CA ALA A 54 -18.81 8.06 -0.39
C ALA A 54 -19.85 9.04 -0.97
N ARG A 55 -19.73 9.38 -2.24
CA ARG A 55 -20.75 10.22 -2.94
C ARG A 55 -22.09 9.53 -3.06
N LEU A 56 -22.10 8.22 -3.36
CA LEU A 56 -23.32 7.44 -3.47
C LEU A 56 -24.07 7.31 -2.14
N SER A 57 -23.43 7.50 -0.99
CA SER A 57 -24.10 7.48 0.30
C SER A 57 -25.14 8.61 0.47
N VAL A 58 -25.11 9.65 -0.38
CA VAL A 58 -26.14 10.68 -0.48
C VAL A 58 -27.49 10.10 -0.93
N LYS A 59 -27.48 8.95 -1.62
CA LYS A 59 -28.72 8.29 -2.10
C LYS A 59 -29.74 8.02 -0.99
N ASP A 60 -29.27 7.81 0.25
CA ASP A 60 -30.16 7.51 1.38
C ASP A 60 -30.99 8.72 1.82
N PHE A 61 -30.64 9.92 1.36
CA PHE A 61 -31.40 11.16 1.54
C PHE A 61 -32.33 11.45 0.37
N LEU A 62 -32.24 10.70 -0.73
CA LEU A 62 -33.06 10.91 -1.90
C LEU A 62 -34.34 10.07 -1.82
N PRO A 63 -35.45 10.56 -2.40
CA PRO A 63 -36.67 9.77 -2.51
C PRO A 63 -36.44 8.53 -3.37
N ARG A 64 -37.03 7.42 -2.95
CA ARG A 64 -37.00 6.15 -3.68
C ARG A 64 -38.24 6.01 -4.52
N LEU A 65 -38.07 5.83 -5.81
CA LEU A 65 -39.12 5.54 -6.75
C LEU A 65 -39.32 4.03 -6.86
N GLY A 66 -40.53 3.57 -6.66
CA GLY A 66 -40.94 2.17 -6.81
C GLY A 66 -41.96 2.03 -7.94
N PHE A 67 -41.90 0.90 -8.62
CA PHE A 67 -42.87 0.49 -9.63
C PHE A 67 -43.21 -0.97 -9.36
N SER A 68 -44.51 -1.28 -9.34
CA SER A 68 -44.96 -2.67 -9.23
C SER A 68 -46.19 -2.91 -10.11
N TYR A 69 -46.23 -4.09 -10.69
CA TYR A 69 -47.41 -4.62 -11.36
C TYR A 69 -47.78 -5.93 -10.65
N SER A 70 -49.05 -6.07 -10.30
CA SER A 70 -49.59 -7.28 -9.72
C SER A 70 -50.83 -7.73 -10.44
N GLU A 71 -50.98 -9.01 -10.67
CA GLU A 71 -52.17 -9.67 -11.18
C GLU A 71 -52.57 -10.76 -10.19
N SER A 72 -53.84 -10.76 -9.81
CA SER A 72 -54.39 -11.72 -8.85
C SER A 72 -55.67 -12.29 -9.42
N ASP A 73 -55.66 -13.61 -9.64
CA ASP A 73 -56.86 -14.36 -10.02
C ASP A 73 -57.25 -15.24 -8.82
N THR A 74 -58.44 -15.00 -8.27
CA THR A 74 -58.95 -15.77 -7.14
C THR A 74 -60.12 -16.61 -7.58
N VAL A 75 -59.93 -17.93 -7.63
CA VAL A 75 -60.98 -18.92 -7.93
C VAL A 75 -61.52 -19.48 -6.62
N LYS A 76 -62.77 -19.28 -6.30
CA LYS A 76 -63.43 -19.81 -5.12
C LYS A 76 -64.57 -20.72 -5.53
N LYS A 77 -64.57 -21.96 -4.98
CA LYS A 77 -65.65 -22.97 -5.23
C LYS A 77 -66.99 -22.41 -4.75
N GLY A 78 -67.92 -22.21 -5.70
CA GLY A 78 -69.25 -21.71 -5.42
C GLY A 78 -69.42 -20.18 -5.36
N MET A 79 -68.42 -19.40 -5.75
CA MET A 79 -68.47 -17.93 -5.91
C MET A 79 -67.97 -17.54 -7.29
N THR A 80 -68.32 -16.31 -7.72
CA THR A 80 -67.73 -15.73 -8.93
C THR A 80 -66.25 -15.52 -8.80
N ASP A 81 -65.47 -15.96 -9.79
CA ASP A 81 -64.03 -15.72 -9.84
C ASP A 81 -63.80 -14.22 -9.89
N SER A 82 -62.82 -13.76 -9.09
CA SER A 82 -62.40 -12.36 -9.09
C SER A 82 -61.01 -12.22 -9.69
N ARG A 83 -60.90 -11.39 -10.70
CA ARG A 83 -59.64 -11.02 -11.34
C ARG A 83 -59.35 -9.55 -11.07
N SER A 84 -58.12 -9.26 -10.67
CA SER A 84 -57.65 -7.88 -10.43
C SER A 84 -56.24 -7.71 -10.98
N LYS A 85 -56.03 -6.63 -11.72
CA LYS A 85 -54.75 -6.17 -12.22
C LYS A 85 -54.49 -4.81 -11.62
N THR A 86 -53.31 -4.59 -11.05
CA THR A 86 -52.92 -3.35 -10.41
C THR A 86 -51.53 -2.92 -10.86
N LEU A 87 -51.41 -1.71 -11.33
CA LEU A 87 -50.15 -1.04 -11.64
C LEU A 87 -49.96 0.07 -10.62
N GLN A 88 -48.88 0.02 -9.88
CA GLN A 88 -48.58 0.97 -8.80
C GLN A 88 -47.22 1.65 -9.01
N PHE A 89 -47.22 2.96 -8.85
CA PHE A 89 -46.05 3.80 -8.73
C PHE A 89 -45.99 4.33 -7.30
N SER A 90 -44.82 4.24 -6.66
CA SER A 90 -44.64 4.73 -5.31
C SER A 90 -43.41 5.62 -5.21
N LEU A 91 -43.50 6.63 -4.38
CA LEU A 91 -42.41 7.52 -3.97
C LEU A 91 -42.28 7.43 -2.47
N SER A 92 -41.16 6.91 -1.98
CA SER A 92 -40.87 6.84 -0.54
C SER A 92 -39.67 7.70 -0.17
N GLN A 93 -39.85 8.51 0.88
CA GLN A 93 -38.82 9.40 1.40
C GLN A 93 -38.62 9.12 2.88
N LEU A 94 -37.36 8.80 3.24
CA LEU A 94 -36.93 8.80 4.62
C LEU A 94 -36.81 10.26 5.09
N VAL A 95 -37.67 10.67 6.00
CA VAL A 95 -37.73 12.05 6.53
C VAL A 95 -36.77 12.18 7.73
N PHE A 96 -36.75 11.16 8.58
CA PHE A 96 -35.93 11.14 9.77
C PHE A 96 -35.63 9.70 10.20
N ASP A 97 -34.38 9.42 10.58
CA ASP A 97 -33.92 8.10 11.03
C ASP A 97 -33.12 8.18 12.34
N GLY A 98 -33.34 9.25 13.11
CA GLY A 98 -32.54 9.53 14.31
C GLY A 98 -31.09 9.93 14.00
N GLY A 99 -30.81 10.33 12.74
CA GLY A 99 -29.49 10.76 12.30
C GLY A 99 -28.55 9.63 11.85
N ALA A 100 -29.09 8.42 11.62
CA ALA A 100 -28.28 7.28 11.19
C ALA A 100 -27.67 7.49 9.81
N ALA A 101 -28.49 7.89 8.81
CA ALA A 101 -28.04 8.18 7.45
C ALA A 101 -26.97 9.30 7.43
N TRP A 102 -27.21 10.37 8.20
CA TRP A 102 -26.25 11.47 8.31
C TRP A 102 -24.91 11.00 8.90
N ASN A 103 -24.96 10.20 9.94
CA ASN A 103 -23.75 9.65 10.56
C ASN A 103 -23.02 8.73 9.59
N GLN A 104 -23.76 7.86 8.87
CA GLN A 104 -23.18 6.97 7.87
C GLN A 104 -22.52 7.75 6.72
N TYR A 105 -23.18 8.80 6.24
CA TYR A 105 -22.60 9.69 5.22
C TYR A 105 -21.29 10.33 5.70
N LYS A 106 -21.29 10.83 6.95
CA LYS A 106 -20.08 11.43 7.54
C LYS A 106 -18.94 10.42 7.66
N VAL A 107 -19.23 9.21 8.14
CA VAL A 107 -18.25 8.12 8.26
C VAL A 107 -17.69 7.73 6.90
N ASN A 108 -18.54 7.55 5.88
CA ASN A 108 -18.11 7.19 4.54
C ASN A 108 -17.23 8.28 3.90
N ASN A 109 -17.55 9.55 4.16
CA ASN A 109 -16.73 10.66 3.65
C ASN A 109 -15.36 10.73 4.34
N LEU A 110 -15.32 10.56 5.65
CA LEU A 110 -14.06 10.50 6.41
C LEU A 110 -13.21 9.28 5.99
N GLN A 111 -13.84 8.13 5.80
CA GLN A 111 -13.16 6.93 5.29
C GLN A 111 -12.55 7.15 3.91
N SER A 112 -13.29 7.82 3.01
CA SER A 112 -12.78 8.14 1.67
C SER A 112 -11.58 9.10 1.71
N GLN A 113 -11.60 10.09 2.60
CA GLN A 113 -10.45 10.99 2.79
C GLN A 113 -9.24 10.25 3.35
N TYR A 114 -9.48 9.35 4.29
CA TYR A 114 -8.43 8.51 4.85
C TYR A 114 -7.78 7.60 3.79
N GLU A 115 -8.58 6.88 3.00
CA GLU A 115 -8.09 6.01 1.92
C GLU A 115 -7.23 6.78 0.90
N PHE A 116 -7.61 8.03 0.60
CA PHE A 116 -6.81 8.90 -0.25
C PHE A 116 -5.45 9.25 0.38
N GLN A 117 -5.44 9.59 1.67
CA GLN A 117 -4.16 9.87 2.37
C GLN A 117 -3.28 8.63 2.48
N SER A 118 -3.87 7.46 2.75
CA SER A 118 -3.17 6.18 2.78
C SER A 118 -2.56 5.83 1.42
N TYR A 119 -3.27 6.13 0.33
CA TYR A 119 -2.74 5.97 -1.02
C TYR A 119 -1.52 6.88 -1.27
N LEU A 120 -1.60 8.15 -0.89
CA LEU A 120 -0.46 9.06 -1.04
C LEU A 120 0.77 8.56 -0.29
N GLN A 121 0.59 8.02 0.92
CA GLN A 121 1.70 7.43 1.65
C GLN A 121 2.25 6.19 0.94
N SER A 122 1.39 5.27 0.51
CA SER A 122 1.85 4.07 -0.22
C SER A 122 2.59 4.43 -1.51
N LEU A 123 2.25 5.58 -2.11
CA LEU A 123 2.96 6.11 -3.27
C LEU A 123 4.37 6.59 -2.89
N GLU A 124 4.52 7.30 -1.76
CA GLU A 124 5.85 7.72 -1.29
C GLU A 124 6.71 6.52 -0.85
N GLU A 125 6.12 5.54 -0.17
CA GLU A 125 6.80 4.28 0.16
C GLU A 125 7.26 3.54 -1.09
N PHE A 126 6.43 3.50 -2.14
CA PHE A 126 6.80 2.88 -3.42
C PHE A 126 7.94 3.64 -4.11
N LYS A 127 7.92 4.97 -4.12
CA LYS A 127 9.03 5.78 -4.63
C LYS A 127 10.32 5.51 -3.86
N SER A 128 10.24 5.43 -2.52
CA SER A 128 11.39 5.08 -1.69
C SER A 128 11.96 3.71 -2.06
N GLN A 129 11.12 2.68 -2.21
CA GLN A 129 11.56 1.34 -2.62
C GLN A 129 12.29 1.34 -3.97
N ILE A 130 11.84 2.15 -4.93
CA ILE A 130 12.51 2.29 -6.23
C ILE A 130 13.88 2.92 -6.06
N LEU A 131 13.98 4.00 -5.27
CA LEU A 131 15.26 4.65 -5.00
C LEU A 131 16.23 3.73 -4.25
N ASP A 132 15.73 2.90 -3.35
CA ASP A 132 16.52 1.90 -2.62
C ASP A 132 17.05 0.84 -3.58
N GLY A 133 16.22 0.35 -4.49
CA GLY A 133 16.64 -0.58 -5.54
C GLY A 133 17.71 0.02 -6.47
N TYR A 134 17.52 1.27 -6.90
CA TYR A 134 18.50 2.00 -7.71
C TYR A 134 19.84 2.14 -6.98
N ASN A 135 19.84 2.64 -5.74
CA ASN A 135 21.04 2.83 -4.93
C ASN A 135 21.74 1.51 -4.65
N SER A 136 21.01 0.43 -4.41
CA SER A 136 21.56 -0.91 -4.20
C SER A 136 22.31 -1.42 -5.44
N ILE A 137 21.81 -1.17 -6.64
CA ILE A 137 22.51 -1.51 -7.89
C ILE A 137 23.78 -0.69 -8.04
N VAL A 138 23.72 0.64 -7.82
CA VAL A 138 24.90 1.51 -7.90
C VAL A 138 25.95 1.08 -6.89
N MET A 139 25.56 0.75 -5.65
CA MET A 139 26.47 0.19 -4.64
C MET A 139 27.10 -1.12 -5.13
N GLN A 140 26.32 -2.05 -5.64
CA GLN A 140 26.84 -3.35 -6.08
C GLN A 140 27.77 -3.22 -7.30
N GLN A 141 27.56 -2.24 -8.17
CA GLN A 141 28.49 -1.92 -9.26
C GLN A 141 29.86 -1.48 -8.73
N GLU A 142 29.89 -0.65 -7.68
CA GLU A 142 31.16 -0.25 -7.03
C GLU A 142 31.86 -1.44 -6.37
N VAL A 143 31.09 -2.35 -5.71
CA VAL A 143 31.63 -3.58 -5.14
C VAL A 143 32.27 -4.47 -6.21
N VAL A 144 31.58 -4.66 -7.34
CA VAL A 144 32.13 -5.42 -8.48
C VAL A 144 33.41 -4.78 -9.00
N LYS A 145 33.45 -3.45 -9.12
CA LYS A 145 34.66 -2.71 -9.55
C LYS A 145 35.82 -2.92 -8.59
N ILE A 146 35.61 -2.75 -7.27
CA ILE A 146 36.67 -2.96 -6.28
C ILE A 146 37.23 -4.39 -6.37
N LYS A 147 36.36 -5.41 -6.42
CA LYS A 147 36.79 -6.81 -6.53
C LYS A 147 37.51 -7.10 -7.86
N LYS A 148 37.08 -6.49 -8.96
CA LYS A 148 37.78 -6.57 -10.24
C LYS A 148 39.18 -5.99 -10.15
N ASP A 149 39.34 -4.79 -9.58
CA ASP A 149 40.63 -4.10 -9.46
C ASP A 149 41.62 -4.94 -8.61
N VAL A 150 41.16 -5.55 -7.50
CA VAL A 150 41.97 -6.44 -6.67
C VAL A 150 42.40 -7.70 -7.43
N LYS A 151 41.45 -8.32 -8.15
CA LYS A 151 41.76 -9.50 -8.99
C LYS A 151 42.79 -9.15 -10.06
N GLU A 152 42.64 -8.07 -10.79
CA GLU A 152 43.55 -7.65 -11.84
C GLU A 152 44.95 -7.40 -11.25
N SER A 153 45.04 -6.72 -10.11
CA SER A 153 46.31 -6.53 -9.40
C SER A 153 46.93 -7.85 -8.96
N GLY A 154 46.15 -8.79 -8.41
CA GLY A 154 46.62 -10.10 -8.03
C GLY A 154 47.17 -10.92 -9.19
N PHE A 155 46.46 -10.94 -10.34
CA PHE A 155 46.92 -11.66 -11.52
C PHE A 155 48.20 -11.06 -12.14
N LEU A 156 48.30 -9.72 -12.16
CA LEU A 156 49.53 -9.05 -12.62
C LEU A 156 50.74 -9.48 -11.76
N ARG A 157 50.58 -9.55 -10.44
CA ARG A 157 51.63 -9.99 -9.52
C ARG A 157 51.92 -11.49 -9.62
N GLN A 158 50.93 -12.32 -9.95
CA GLN A 158 51.14 -13.74 -10.25
C GLN A 158 52.10 -13.96 -11.41
N GLU A 159 52.00 -13.12 -12.48
CA GLU A 159 52.93 -13.20 -13.61
C GLU A 159 54.37 -12.84 -13.20
N ILE A 160 54.56 -11.89 -12.29
CA ILE A 160 55.89 -11.54 -11.73
C ILE A 160 56.44 -12.72 -10.92
N MET A 161 55.63 -13.26 -10.02
CA MET A 161 56.02 -14.37 -9.16
C MET A 161 56.33 -15.67 -9.93
N ALA A 162 55.67 -15.89 -11.08
CA ALA A 162 56.00 -16.98 -12.01
C ALA A 162 57.43 -16.84 -12.55
N LYS A 163 57.85 -15.63 -12.93
CA LYS A 163 59.22 -15.38 -13.39
C LYS A 163 60.26 -15.51 -12.26
N GLU A 164 59.92 -15.09 -11.05
CA GLU A 164 60.76 -15.25 -9.87
C GLU A 164 60.96 -16.73 -9.52
N LEU A 165 59.92 -17.56 -9.71
CA LEU A 165 60.01 -19.00 -9.54
C LEU A 165 60.98 -19.63 -10.56
N GLU A 166 60.89 -19.23 -11.85
CA GLU A 166 61.83 -19.68 -12.91
C GLU A 166 63.26 -19.31 -12.58
N LEU A 167 63.50 -18.17 -11.93
CA LEU A 167 64.80 -17.72 -11.49
C LEU A 167 65.26 -18.35 -10.16
N GLY A 168 64.40 -19.17 -9.52
CA GLY A 168 64.71 -19.82 -8.23
C GLY A 168 64.63 -18.88 -7.04
N LEU A 169 64.06 -17.70 -7.15
CA LEU A 169 63.95 -16.68 -6.10
C LEU A 169 62.79 -16.94 -5.14
N VAL A 170 61.78 -17.70 -5.57
CA VAL A 170 60.55 -18.03 -4.80
C VAL A 170 60.42 -19.54 -4.73
N ARG A 171 59.89 -20.06 -3.61
CA ARG A 171 59.61 -21.50 -3.46
C ARG A 171 58.34 -21.86 -4.21
N GLU A 172 58.30 -23.05 -4.79
CA GLU A 172 57.15 -23.56 -5.53
C GLU A 172 55.86 -23.55 -4.67
N ILE A 173 55.96 -23.87 -3.38
CA ILE A 173 54.82 -23.89 -2.48
C ILE A 173 54.23 -22.51 -2.28
N ASP A 174 55.02 -21.46 -2.16
CA ASP A 174 54.56 -20.08 -1.99
C ASP A 174 53.84 -19.59 -3.27
N TYR A 175 54.32 -19.97 -4.43
CA TYR A 175 53.71 -19.70 -5.72
C TYR A 175 52.34 -20.43 -5.86
N LEU A 176 52.25 -21.69 -5.46
CA LEU A 176 51.00 -22.45 -5.49
C LEU A 176 49.95 -21.84 -4.55
N ASP A 177 50.35 -21.42 -3.34
CA ASP A 177 49.45 -20.74 -2.40
C ASP A 177 48.94 -19.40 -2.97
N TYR A 178 49.82 -18.69 -3.68
CA TYR A 178 49.44 -17.46 -4.38
C TYR A 178 48.38 -17.72 -5.49
N ILE A 179 48.60 -18.76 -6.31
CA ILE A 179 47.62 -19.18 -7.33
C ILE A 179 46.25 -19.48 -6.71
N VAL A 180 46.23 -20.23 -5.60
CA VAL A 180 44.97 -20.56 -4.90
C VAL A 180 44.26 -19.28 -4.46
N THR A 181 45.02 -18.30 -3.96
CA THR A 181 44.44 -17.00 -3.56
C THR A 181 43.89 -16.21 -4.76
N CYS A 182 44.61 -16.16 -5.87
CA CYS A 182 44.13 -15.54 -7.11
C CYS A 182 42.83 -16.19 -7.63
N ARG A 183 42.70 -17.53 -7.52
CA ARG A 183 41.45 -18.23 -7.89
C ARG A 183 40.29 -17.88 -6.98
N LYS A 184 40.54 -17.66 -5.68
CA LYS A 184 39.49 -17.15 -4.75
C LYS A 184 39.04 -15.75 -5.15
N LEU A 185 39.94 -14.84 -5.53
CA LEU A 185 39.61 -13.50 -6.01
C LEU A 185 38.72 -13.55 -7.28
N GLU A 186 39.06 -14.44 -8.22
CA GLU A 186 38.26 -14.67 -9.40
C GLU A 186 36.85 -15.16 -9.07
N GLN A 187 36.72 -16.09 -8.12
CA GLN A 187 35.43 -16.58 -7.62
C GLN A 187 34.65 -15.47 -6.94
N GLU A 188 35.26 -14.63 -6.13
CA GLU A 188 34.60 -13.52 -5.44
C GLU A 188 34.07 -12.45 -6.42
N GLU A 189 34.83 -12.12 -7.48
CA GLU A 189 34.33 -11.23 -8.53
C GLU A 189 33.15 -11.83 -9.25
N ASN A 190 33.17 -13.13 -9.59
CA ASN A 190 32.08 -13.80 -10.26
C ASN A 190 30.80 -13.85 -9.40
N LEU A 191 30.96 -14.08 -8.08
CA LEU A 191 29.84 -14.00 -7.13
C LEU A 191 29.26 -12.59 -7.04
N ALA A 192 30.11 -11.56 -7.01
CA ALA A 192 29.65 -10.18 -6.97
C ALA A 192 28.91 -9.77 -8.26
N LYS A 193 29.36 -10.25 -9.43
CA LYS A 193 28.66 -10.05 -10.71
C LYS A 193 27.31 -10.76 -10.74
N ALA A 194 27.24 -12.00 -10.23
CA ALA A 194 25.97 -12.74 -10.16
C ALA A 194 24.97 -12.04 -9.24
N GLU A 195 25.42 -11.49 -8.11
CA GLU A 195 24.56 -10.72 -7.21
C GLU A 195 24.08 -9.42 -7.86
N LEU A 196 24.93 -8.71 -8.64
CA LEU A 196 24.54 -7.54 -9.41
C LEU A 196 23.43 -7.87 -10.41
N GLU A 197 23.57 -8.95 -11.17
CA GLU A 197 22.55 -9.36 -12.15
C GLU A 197 21.24 -9.77 -11.46
N LYS A 198 21.32 -10.41 -10.30
CA LYS A 198 20.14 -10.73 -9.48
C LYS A 198 19.43 -9.46 -8.99
N GLN A 199 20.19 -8.46 -8.51
CA GLN A 199 19.60 -7.17 -8.08
C GLN A 199 18.97 -6.40 -9.24
N LYS A 200 19.58 -6.40 -10.43
CA LYS A 200 18.98 -5.83 -11.63
C LYS A 200 17.67 -6.52 -12.01
N GLU A 201 17.58 -7.85 -11.86
CA GLU A 201 16.37 -8.59 -12.15
C GLU A 201 15.24 -8.25 -11.16
N ILE A 202 15.55 -8.15 -9.85
CA ILE A 202 14.60 -7.71 -8.83
C ILE A 202 14.12 -6.28 -9.14
N PHE A 203 15.04 -5.39 -9.48
CA PHE A 203 14.73 -4.02 -9.82
C PHE A 203 13.86 -3.91 -11.08
N ARG A 204 14.16 -4.71 -12.12
CA ARG A 204 13.33 -4.82 -13.32
C ARG A 204 11.88 -5.19 -12.96
N GLN A 205 11.70 -6.14 -12.05
CA GLN A 205 10.39 -6.54 -11.58
C GLN A 205 9.69 -5.41 -10.82
N THR A 206 10.42 -4.68 -9.99
CA THR A 206 9.90 -3.52 -9.23
C THR A 206 9.47 -2.39 -10.17
N LEU A 207 10.22 -2.15 -11.25
CA LEU A 207 9.86 -1.18 -12.31
C LEU A 207 8.66 -1.63 -13.15
N GLY A 208 8.18 -2.88 -13.01
CA GLY A 208 7.08 -3.43 -13.79
C GLY A 208 7.42 -3.72 -15.24
N LEU A 209 8.70 -3.88 -15.57
CA LEU A 209 9.17 -4.13 -16.92
C LEU A 209 9.04 -5.62 -17.32
N PRO A 210 8.84 -5.94 -18.62
CA PRO A 210 8.74 -7.30 -19.10
C PRO A 210 10.02 -8.11 -18.83
N PHE A 211 9.87 -9.43 -18.72
CA PHE A 211 11.01 -10.32 -18.60
C PHE A 211 11.94 -10.20 -19.83
N GLY A 212 13.26 -10.16 -19.59
CA GLY A 212 14.26 -10.03 -20.65
C GLY A 212 14.59 -8.60 -21.07
N THR A 213 14.00 -7.57 -20.45
CA THR A 213 14.44 -6.18 -20.65
C THR A 213 15.76 -5.97 -19.93
N GLU A 214 16.80 -5.57 -20.66
CA GLU A 214 18.11 -5.24 -20.10
C GLU A 214 18.07 -3.83 -19.49
N ILE A 215 18.48 -3.71 -18.21
CA ILE A 215 18.55 -2.44 -17.51
C ILE A 215 20.01 -2.03 -17.36
N ILE A 216 20.33 -0.85 -17.90
CA ILE A 216 21.60 -0.18 -17.65
C ILE A 216 21.33 0.94 -16.66
N VAL A 217 21.98 0.85 -15.49
CA VAL A 217 21.94 1.89 -14.46
C VAL A 217 23.24 2.67 -14.53
N GLU A 218 23.15 3.96 -14.80
CA GLU A 218 24.29 4.86 -14.74
C GLU A 218 24.36 5.52 -13.35
N LYS A 219 25.60 5.70 -12.86
CA LYS A 219 25.80 6.37 -11.57
C LYS A 219 25.58 7.87 -11.78
N GLU A 220 24.55 8.40 -11.16
CA GLU A 220 24.35 9.84 -11.11
C GLU A 220 25.55 10.50 -10.37
N ASN A 221 26.19 11.47 -11.03
CA ASN A 221 27.28 12.26 -10.45
C ASN A 221 26.72 13.30 -9.44
N ARG A 222 25.88 12.86 -8.52
CA ARG A 222 25.58 13.68 -7.34
C ARG A 222 26.84 13.69 -6.49
N GLY A 223 27.47 14.87 -6.41
CA GLY A 223 28.57 15.04 -5.49
C GLY A 223 28.18 14.46 -4.11
N ASN A 224 28.98 13.55 -3.62
CA ASN A 224 28.79 12.78 -2.38
C ASN A 224 28.77 13.64 -1.11
N GLU A 225 28.17 14.78 -1.15
CA GLU A 225 27.98 15.65 0.00
C GLU A 225 26.49 15.74 0.34
N VAL A 226 25.90 14.62 0.76
CA VAL A 226 24.92 14.76 1.83
C VAL A 226 25.75 15.22 3.04
N GLY A 227 25.91 16.52 3.18
CA GLY A 227 26.42 17.13 4.40
C GLY A 227 25.42 16.78 5.52
N ALA A 228 25.55 15.56 6.01
CA ALA A 228 24.78 15.05 7.10
C ALA A 228 25.07 15.94 8.31
N LYS A 229 24.18 16.93 8.50
CA LYS A 229 24.23 17.76 9.72
C LYS A 229 24.06 16.79 10.90
N PRO A 230 24.86 16.92 11.96
CA PRO A 230 24.65 16.08 13.13
C PRO A 230 23.21 16.28 13.60
N PHE A 231 22.46 15.20 13.68
CA PHE A 231 21.16 15.23 14.32
C PHE A 231 21.41 15.48 15.81
N LEU A 232 21.21 16.72 16.24
CA LEU A 232 21.25 17.01 17.66
C LEU A 232 20.04 16.36 18.33
N SER A 233 20.27 15.71 19.46
CA SER A 233 19.22 15.15 20.33
C SER A 233 18.09 16.12 20.66
N SER A 234 18.32 17.43 20.53
CA SER A 234 17.31 18.50 20.70
C SER A 234 16.19 18.49 19.65
N TYR A 235 16.35 17.83 18.49
CA TYR A 235 15.33 17.71 17.45
C TYR A 235 14.48 16.43 17.57
N LEU A 236 14.80 15.56 18.51
CA LEU A 236 14.11 14.27 18.65
C LEU A 236 12.62 14.46 18.98
N ASP A 237 12.28 15.30 19.96
CA ASP A 237 10.88 15.49 20.38
C ASP A 237 10.02 16.13 19.28
N PRO A 238 10.46 17.19 18.56
CA PRO A 238 9.71 17.72 17.43
C PRO A 238 9.50 16.71 16.29
N LEU A 239 10.49 15.88 15.97
CA LEU A 239 10.37 14.86 14.93
C LEU A 239 9.41 13.75 15.33
N VAL A 240 9.44 13.34 16.59
CA VAL A 240 8.47 12.35 17.12
C VAL A 240 7.06 12.90 17.06
N GLU A 241 6.83 14.15 17.46
CA GLU A 241 5.51 14.78 17.37
C GLU A 241 5.02 14.90 15.93
N LEU A 242 5.90 15.26 14.99
CA LEU A 242 5.58 15.26 13.57
C LEU A 242 5.19 13.87 13.10
N SER A 243 5.95 12.83 13.41
CA SER A 243 5.68 11.45 13.02
C SER A 243 4.32 10.97 13.56
N ILE A 244 3.98 11.29 14.82
CA ILE A 244 2.69 10.94 15.42
C ILE A 244 1.54 11.67 14.71
N ASN A 245 1.73 12.97 14.39
CA ASN A 245 0.68 13.76 13.75
C ASN A 245 0.45 13.39 12.29
N TYR A 246 1.48 12.97 11.58
CA TYR A 246 1.41 12.60 10.18
C TYR A 246 1.22 11.10 9.94
N SER A 247 1.34 10.24 10.97
CA SER A 247 1.15 8.80 10.84
C SER A 247 -0.25 8.46 10.32
N PRO A 248 -0.38 7.83 9.14
CA PRO A 248 -1.68 7.42 8.61
C PRO A 248 -2.28 6.27 9.39
N SER A 249 -1.44 5.39 9.92
CA SER A 249 -1.90 4.29 10.77
C SER A 249 -2.61 4.81 12.02
N LEU A 250 -2.05 5.81 12.70
CA LEU A 250 -2.72 6.45 13.83
C LEU A 250 -3.98 7.21 13.44
N LYS A 251 -3.98 7.89 12.29
CA LYS A 251 -5.19 8.56 11.77
C LYS A 251 -6.31 7.56 11.50
N GLN A 252 -5.99 6.40 10.93
CA GLN A 252 -6.96 5.31 10.73
C GLN A 252 -7.51 4.81 12.07
N GLN A 253 -6.64 4.53 13.02
CA GLN A 253 -7.05 4.02 14.32
C GLN A 253 -7.93 5.04 15.08
N ARG A 254 -7.63 6.34 14.98
CA ARG A 254 -8.47 7.42 15.54
C ARG A 254 -9.84 7.47 14.85
N LEU A 255 -9.89 7.32 13.52
CA LEU A 255 -11.13 7.28 12.78
C LEU A 255 -12.00 6.06 13.17
N GLU A 256 -11.39 4.90 13.35
CA GLU A 256 -12.08 3.70 13.82
C GLU A 256 -12.61 3.88 15.26
N TYR A 257 -11.83 4.51 16.14
CA TYR A 257 -12.26 4.86 17.47
C TYR A 257 -13.47 5.81 17.45
N ASP A 258 -13.41 6.88 16.65
CA ASP A 258 -14.51 7.83 16.49
C ASP A 258 -15.77 7.16 15.93
N ASN A 259 -15.60 6.22 15.00
CA ASN A 259 -16.71 5.43 14.46
C ASN A 259 -17.38 4.58 15.54
N LEU A 260 -16.61 3.90 16.38
CA LEU A 260 -17.14 3.15 17.53
C LEU A 260 -17.85 4.06 18.56
N VAL A 261 -17.32 5.27 18.79
CA VAL A 261 -17.98 6.28 19.64
C VAL A 261 -19.33 6.68 19.05
N GLN A 262 -19.40 6.90 17.74
CA GLN A 262 -20.66 7.22 17.05
C GLN A 262 -21.64 6.06 17.13
N GLN A 263 -21.21 4.82 16.88
CA GLN A 263 -22.05 3.64 17.02
C GLN A 263 -22.62 3.52 18.45
N LYS A 264 -21.80 3.75 19.47
CA LYS A 264 -22.26 3.76 20.86
C LYS A 264 -23.31 4.84 21.13
N ARG A 265 -23.11 6.05 20.55
CA ARG A 265 -24.09 7.15 20.65
C ARG A 265 -25.38 6.80 19.95
N MET A 266 -25.32 6.19 18.78
CA MET A 266 -26.48 5.77 18.01
C MET A 266 -27.28 4.70 18.77
N ASN A 267 -26.61 3.70 19.34
CA ASN A 267 -27.28 2.67 20.13
C ASN A 267 -27.98 3.24 21.39
N LYS A 268 -27.43 4.30 22.00
CA LYS A 268 -28.10 4.99 23.11
C LYS A 268 -29.37 5.74 22.69
N ARG A 269 -29.51 6.08 21.41
CA ARG A 269 -30.67 6.81 20.85
C ARG A 269 -31.76 5.87 20.31
N TRP A 270 -31.90 4.67 20.89
CA TRP A 270 -32.87 3.67 20.46
C TRP A 270 -34.32 4.15 20.50
N PHE A 271 -34.63 5.17 21.31
CA PHE A 271 -35.95 5.76 21.46
C PHE A 271 -36.33 6.75 20.35
N LEU A 272 -35.40 7.10 19.43
CA LEU A 272 -35.74 7.99 18.33
C LEU A 272 -36.41 7.21 17.19
N PRO A 273 -37.56 7.71 16.68
CA PRO A 273 -38.29 7.03 15.62
C PRO A 273 -37.58 7.18 14.26
N ASN A 274 -37.89 6.25 13.38
CA ASN A 274 -37.73 6.42 11.95
C ASN A 274 -39.04 6.95 11.39
N LEU A 275 -38.99 8.03 10.61
CA LEU A 275 -40.10 8.64 9.93
C LEU A 275 -39.94 8.45 8.43
N THR A 276 -40.87 7.75 7.81
CA THR A 276 -40.93 7.56 6.36
C THR A 276 -42.24 8.06 5.82
N LEU A 277 -42.19 8.89 4.79
CA LEU A 277 -43.35 9.36 4.03
C LEU A 277 -43.38 8.60 2.70
N GLU A 278 -44.51 8.03 2.37
CA GLU A 278 -44.72 7.29 1.13
C GLU A 278 -45.98 7.82 0.44
N GLY A 279 -45.84 8.24 -0.80
CA GLY A 279 -46.95 8.53 -1.71
C GLY A 279 -47.04 7.45 -2.78
N SER A 280 -48.22 6.96 -3.09
CA SER A 280 -48.39 6.04 -4.21
C SER A 280 -49.63 6.37 -5.05
N VAL A 281 -49.50 6.08 -6.33
CA VAL A 281 -50.58 6.12 -7.32
C VAL A 281 -50.72 4.73 -7.88
N SER A 282 -51.91 4.16 -7.78
CA SER A 282 -52.22 2.88 -8.37
C SER A 282 -53.34 3.00 -9.39
N LEU A 283 -53.24 2.23 -10.45
CA LEU A 283 -54.24 2.04 -11.46
C LEU A 283 -54.74 0.61 -11.38
N SER A 284 -56.00 0.40 -11.15
CA SER A 284 -56.59 -0.93 -11.04
C SER A 284 -57.66 -1.21 -12.06
N GLY A 285 -57.98 -2.48 -12.25
CA GLY A 285 -59.02 -2.93 -13.17
C GLY A 285 -59.01 -4.44 -13.38
N ILE A 286 -60.08 -4.98 -13.98
CA ILE A 286 -60.17 -6.40 -14.31
C ILE A 286 -59.31 -6.71 -15.54
N ASP A 287 -59.34 -5.83 -16.55
CA ASP A 287 -58.59 -5.94 -17.80
C ASP A 287 -58.02 -4.58 -18.22
N PHE A 288 -57.08 -4.60 -19.17
CA PHE A 288 -56.53 -3.36 -19.75
C PHE A 288 -57.55 -2.69 -20.69
N PRO A 289 -57.60 -1.34 -20.70
CA PRO A 289 -56.84 -0.38 -19.95
C PRO A 289 -57.33 -0.22 -18.50
N LEU A 290 -56.35 -0.16 -17.55
CA LEU A 290 -56.63 0.10 -16.13
C LEU A 290 -57.16 1.55 -15.99
N ARG A 291 -58.33 1.74 -15.40
CA ARG A 291 -59.02 3.05 -15.41
C ARG A 291 -59.36 3.59 -14.03
N GLU A 292 -59.12 2.82 -12.99
CA GLU A 292 -59.45 3.22 -11.62
C GLU A 292 -58.18 3.74 -10.92
N PRO A 293 -57.97 5.07 -10.89
CA PRO A 293 -56.81 5.65 -10.20
C PRO A 293 -57.09 5.79 -8.70
N ASP A 294 -56.26 5.20 -7.88
CA ASP A 294 -56.21 5.38 -6.44
C ASP A 294 -54.92 6.08 -6.03
N PHE A 295 -55.04 7.10 -5.21
CA PHE A 295 -53.96 7.82 -4.61
C PHE A 295 -53.83 7.46 -3.13
N SER A 296 -52.67 7.16 -2.65
CA SER A 296 -52.46 6.96 -1.22
C SER A 296 -51.29 7.76 -0.72
N LEU A 297 -51.46 8.30 0.49
CA LEU A 297 -50.38 8.92 1.27
C LEU A 297 -50.25 8.13 2.57
N ARG A 298 -49.02 7.72 2.86
CA ARG A 298 -48.71 6.89 4.03
C ARG A 298 -47.61 7.54 4.84
N LEU A 299 -47.83 7.75 6.11
CA LEU A 299 -46.80 8.13 7.10
C LEU A 299 -46.51 6.94 8.00
N LYS A 300 -45.29 6.44 7.94
CA LYS A 300 -44.82 5.37 8.81
C LYS A 300 -43.89 5.94 9.88
N ILE A 301 -44.23 5.72 11.13
CA ILE A 301 -43.41 6.03 12.31
C ILE A 301 -43.01 4.70 12.91
N SER A 302 -41.71 4.38 12.93
CA SER A 302 -41.25 3.11 13.48
C SER A 302 -40.10 3.28 14.46
N PHE A 303 -40.10 2.47 15.51
CA PHE A 303 -39.07 2.35 16.54
C PHE A 303 -38.43 0.97 16.38
N GLU A 304 -37.52 0.84 15.41
CA GLU A 304 -36.94 -0.46 15.02
C GLU A 304 -35.44 -0.56 15.37
N LYS A 305 -34.92 0.38 16.19
CA LYS A 305 -33.48 0.46 16.45
C LYS A 305 -32.95 -0.51 17.49
N ASN A 306 -33.81 -1.16 18.25
CA ASN A 306 -33.43 -2.22 19.14
C ASN A 306 -34.16 -3.52 18.76
N ASN A 307 -33.44 -4.60 18.82
CA ASN A 307 -34.01 -5.92 18.55
C ASN A 307 -34.95 -6.41 19.66
N LEU A 308 -35.12 -5.66 20.76
CA LEU A 308 -35.97 -6.03 21.91
C LEU A 308 -37.44 -5.67 21.64
N VAL A 309 -37.69 -4.49 21.17
CA VAL A 309 -39.03 -3.96 20.90
C VAL A 309 -39.05 -3.28 19.56
N SER A 310 -39.86 -3.76 18.65
CA SER A 310 -40.22 -3.00 17.45
C SER A 310 -41.67 -2.52 17.61
N LEU A 311 -41.88 -1.24 17.39
CA LEU A 311 -43.17 -0.63 17.36
C LEU A 311 -43.28 0.20 16.07
N SER A 312 -44.27 -0.06 15.26
CA SER A 312 -44.55 0.76 14.08
C SER A 312 -45.97 1.20 14.06
N ASN A 313 -46.20 2.47 13.80
CA ASN A 313 -47.49 3.05 13.48
C ASN A 313 -47.49 3.50 12.03
N THR A 314 -48.47 3.07 11.27
CA THR A 314 -48.65 3.45 9.90
C THR A 314 -50.01 4.09 9.75
N THR A 315 -50.04 5.38 9.45
CA THR A 315 -51.24 6.13 9.09
C THR A 315 -51.29 6.24 7.58
N SER A 316 -52.37 5.76 6.97
CA SER A 316 -52.59 5.80 5.54
C SER A 316 -53.86 6.57 5.20
N MET A 317 -53.81 7.41 4.20
CA MET A 317 -54.95 8.13 3.62
C MET A 317 -55.07 7.71 2.16
N GLY A 318 -56.23 7.21 1.78
CA GLY A 318 -56.57 6.85 0.41
C GLY A 318 -57.53 7.88 -0.20
N PHE A 319 -57.27 8.25 -1.45
CA PHE A 319 -58.08 9.21 -2.20
C PHE A 319 -58.44 8.58 -3.54
N ASN A 320 -59.72 8.61 -3.89
CA ASN A 320 -60.21 8.25 -5.20
C ASN A 320 -60.91 9.47 -5.81
N GLN A 321 -60.57 9.83 -7.03
CA GLN A 321 -61.16 10.96 -7.76
C GLN A 321 -61.28 12.24 -6.89
N GLU A 322 -60.19 12.62 -6.20
CA GLU A 322 -60.07 13.78 -5.32
C GLU A 322 -60.91 13.74 -4.04
N LYS A 323 -61.62 12.64 -3.75
CA LYS A 323 -62.32 12.46 -2.48
C LYS A 323 -61.56 11.51 -1.57
N MET A 324 -61.48 11.83 -0.30
CA MET A 324 -60.93 10.95 0.72
C MET A 324 -61.89 9.76 0.93
N GLU A 325 -61.47 8.56 0.55
CA GLU A 325 -62.25 7.34 0.70
C GLU A 325 -61.88 6.54 1.96
N SER A 326 -60.63 6.58 2.35
CA SER A 326 -60.21 5.78 3.48
C SER A 326 -59.16 6.51 4.34
N LEU A 327 -59.33 6.38 5.65
CA LEU A 327 -58.33 6.73 6.66
C LEU A 327 -58.05 5.46 7.48
N GLY A 328 -56.86 4.94 7.29
CA GLY A 328 -56.39 3.74 8.05
C GLY A 328 -55.29 4.10 9.02
N ASN A 329 -55.38 3.56 10.21
CA ASN A 329 -54.27 3.59 11.15
C ASN A 329 -53.99 2.16 11.61
N SER A 330 -52.77 1.69 11.43
CA SER A 330 -52.32 0.38 11.89
C SER A 330 -51.14 0.53 12.83
N VAL A 331 -51.27 -0.08 13.97
CA VAL A 331 -50.16 -0.19 14.95
C VAL A 331 -49.74 -1.64 15.01
N SER A 332 -48.46 -1.89 14.72
CA SER A 332 -47.89 -3.21 14.87
C SER A 332 -46.69 -3.14 15.80
N GLY A 333 -46.54 -4.14 16.65
CA GLY A 333 -45.41 -4.23 17.58
C GLY A 333 -44.98 -5.67 17.72
N SER A 334 -43.69 -5.89 17.85
CA SER A 334 -43.11 -7.18 18.22
C SER A 334 -42.19 -7.01 19.43
N LEU A 335 -42.32 -7.94 20.38
CA LEU A 335 -41.39 -8.09 21.47
C LEU A 335 -40.49 -9.28 21.12
N ASN A 336 -39.24 -8.99 20.88
CA ASN A 336 -38.26 -10.02 20.61
C ASN A 336 -37.30 -10.08 21.80
N PRO A 337 -37.30 -11.18 22.59
CA PRO A 337 -36.42 -11.29 23.76
C PRO A 337 -34.94 -11.50 23.34
N ASP A 338 -34.41 -10.56 22.56
CA ASP A 338 -33.03 -10.60 22.16
C ASP A 338 -32.13 -10.01 23.26
N ILE A 339 -31.56 -10.91 24.07
CA ILE A 339 -30.52 -10.58 25.06
C ILE A 339 -29.27 -9.99 24.40
N GLY A 340 -29.10 -10.20 23.08
CA GLY A 340 -27.97 -9.71 22.29
C GLY A 340 -27.82 -8.19 22.32
N TYR A 341 -28.91 -7.43 22.47
CA TYR A 341 -28.84 -5.97 22.55
C TYR A 341 -27.96 -5.46 23.70
N PHE A 342 -28.13 -6.01 24.90
CA PHE A 342 -27.31 -5.63 26.06
C PHE A 342 -25.85 -6.06 25.87
N SER A 343 -25.64 -7.24 25.28
CA SER A 343 -24.32 -7.79 24.99
C SER A 343 -23.61 -6.93 23.93
N GLN A 344 -24.31 -6.46 22.91
CA GLN A 344 -23.75 -5.64 21.84
C GLN A 344 -23.24 -4.28 22.34
N ASN A 345 -23.99 -3.61 23.21
CA ASN A 345 -23.54 -2.38 23.85
C ASN A 345 -22.30 -2.57 24.73
N ARG A 346 -22.23 -3.72 25.40
CA ARG A 346 -21.06 -4.11 26.21
C ARG A 346 -19.85 -4.40 25.32
N LEU A 347 -20.05 -5.13 24.22
CA LEU A 347 -19.01 -5.41 23.22
C LEU A 347 -18.45 -4.13 22.61
N ILE A 348 -19.28 -3.17 22.23
CA ILE A 348 -18.83 -1.86 21.70
C ILE A 348 -18.00 -1.12 22.76
N SER A 349 -18.40 -1.20 24.05
CA SER A 349 -17.63 -0.56 25.13
C SER A 349 -16.28 -1.22 25.35
N ILE A 350 -16.19 -2.54 25.24
CA ILE A 350 -14.94 -3.30 25.30
C ILE A 350 -14.06 -2.95 24.08
N SER A 351 -14.63 -2.93 22.88
CA SER A 351 -13.92 -2.56 21.64
C SER A 351 -13.36 -1.12 21.70
N LEU A 352 -14.10 -0.19 22.33
CA LEU A 352 -13.60 1.17 22.56
C LEU A 352 -12.37 1.18 23.47
N LEU A 353 -12.40 0.43 24.58
CA LEU A 353 -11.25 0.33 25.48
C LEU A 353 -10.06 -0.33 24.78
N GLN A 354 -10.29 -1.43 24.07
CA GLN A 354 -9.24 -2.09 23.29
C GLN A 354 -8.61 -1.13 22.27
N LYS A 355 -9.43 -0.34 21.57
CA LYS A 355 -8.95 0.63 20.59
C LYS A 355 -8.20 1.79 21.23
N GLN A 356 -8.63 2.24 22.40
CA GLN A 356 -7.92 3.26 23.18
C GLN A 356 -6.53 2.77 23.61
N PHE A 357 -6.43 1.53 24.09
CA PHE A 357 -5.14 0.94 24.44
C PHE A 357 -4.25 0.78 23.19
N SER A 358 -4.81 0.28 22.09
CA SER A 358 -4.03 0.13 20.85
C SER A 358 -3.51 1.47 20.29
N LEU A 359 -4.27 2.56 20.45
CA LEU A 359 -3.80 3.90 20.10
C LEU A 359 -2.59 4.33 20.94
N GLY A 360 -2.67 4.15 22.27
CA GLY A 360 -1.55 4.45 23.17
C GLY A 360 -0.30 3.62 22.83
N THR A 361 -0.48 2.30 22.61
CA THR A 361 0.62 1.41 22.23
C THR A 361 1.24 1.83 20.89
N SER A 362 0.42 2.16 19.89
CA SER A 362 0.94 2.59 18.58
C SER A 362 1.66 3.94 18.64
N GLU A 363 1.24 4.87 19.50
CA GLU A 363 1.97 6.12 19.74
C GLU A 363 3.33 5.86 20.40
N GLU A 364 3.39 4.94 21.36
CA GLU A 364 4.66 4.53 21.99
C GLU A 364 5.58 3.78 21.01
N GLU A 365 5.03 2.91 20.17
CA GLU A 365 5.77 2.21 19.12
C GLU A 365 6.41 3.20 18.13
N ILE A 366 5.68 4.21 17.67
CA ILE A 366 6.23 5.24 16.79
C ILE A 366 7.34 6.02 17.51
N ARG A 367 7.14 6.38 18.76
CA ARG A 367 8.16 7.08 19.56
C ARG A 367 9.43 6.26 19.72
N ASN A 368 9.30 4.97 20.02
CA ASN A 368 10.42 4.07 20.19
C ASN A 368 11.13 3.78 18.87
N SER A 369 10.36 3.61 17.77
CA SER A 369 10.89 3.41 16.43
C SER A 369 11.71 4.63 15.98
N MET A 370 11.20 5.85 16.16
CA MET A 370 11.92 7.08 15.80
C MET A 370 13.22 7.24 16.61
N ARG A 371 13.18 6.94 17.91
CA ARG A 371 14.41 6.94 18.73
C ARG A 371 15.41 5.91 18.24
N GLY A 372 14.95 4.71 17.91
CA GLY A 372 15.78 3.65 17.36
C GLY A 372 16.43 4.04 16.03
N LEU A 373 15.65 4.67 15.13
CA LEU A 373 16.17 5.15 13.84
C LEU A 373 17.24 6.23 14.01
N LEU A 374 17.04 7.18 14.91
CA LEU A 374 18.03 8.22 15.18
C LEU A 374 19.32 7.69 15.78
N LEU A 375 19.22 6.78 16.76
CA LEU A 375 20.39 6.11 17.33
C LEU A 375 21.15 5.30 16.28
N ASN A 376 20.41 4.59 15.41
CA ASN A 376 21.02 3.82 14.33
C ASN A 376 21.72 4.73 13.31
N TYR A 377 21.11 5.89 13.00
CA TYR A 377 21.72 6.88 12.13
C TYR A 377 23.03 7.41 12.70
N ASP A 378 23.04 7.84 13.97
CA ASP A 378 24.23 8.39 14.62
C ASP A 378 25.34 7.32 14.68
N THR A 379 25.02 6.09 15.08
CA THR A 379 25.96 4.98 15.12
C THR A 379 26.52 4.64 13.73
N THR A 380 25.66 4.58 12.71
CA THR A 380 26.09 4.28 11.34
C THR A 380 27.00 5.38 10.79
N LYS A 381 26.71 6.64 11.14
CA LYS A 381 27.54 7.78 10.77
C LYS A 381 28.92 7.73 11.41
N GLU A 382 28.98 7.48 12.74
CA GLU A 382 30.24 7.33 13.45
C GLU A 382 31.08 6.17 12.88
N ASN A 383 30.43 5.04 12.58
CA ASN A 383 31.10 3.90 11.95
C ASN A 383 31.63 4.24 10.55
N CYS A 384 30.84 5.00 9.76
CA CYS A 384 31.29 5.44 8.44
C CYS A 384 32.54 6.35 8.52
N ASP A 385 32.57 7.28 9.47
CA ASP A 385 33.69 8.18 9.67
C ASP A 385 34.93 7.39 10.17
N PHE A 386 34.74 6.47 11.12
CA PHE A 386 35.82 5.56 11.58
C PHE A 386 36.38 4.68 10.46
N SER A 387 35.51 4.11 9.62
CA SER A 387 35.94 3.27 8.48
C SER A 387 36.71 4.09 7.44
N LYS A 388 36.35 5.36 7.19
CA LYS A 388 37.13 6.26 6.32
C LYS A 388 38.57 6.49 6.85
N ASP A 389 38.68 6.81 8.14
CA ASP A 389 39.99 6.98 8.78
C ASP A 389 40.83 5.70 8.70
N SER A 390 40.18 4.55 8.90
CA SER A 390 40.84 3.23 8.81
C SER A 390 41.34 2.94 7.39
N VAL A 391 40.58 3.28 6.35
CA VAL A 391 41.00 3.15 4.95
C VAL A 391 42.20 4.04 4.67
N GLU A 392 42.23 5.30 5.14
CA GLU A 392 43.40 6.18 4.98
C GLU A 392 44.67 5.61 5.61
N ILE A 393 44.53 5.03 6.80
CA ILE A 393 45.66 4.35 7.48
C ILE A 393 46.11 3.14 6.68
N GLN A 394 45.20 2.31 6.18
CA GLN A 394 45.51 1.11 5.41
C GLN A 394 46.14 1.47 4.05
N GLU A 395 45.74 2.55 3.40
CA GLU A 395 46.38 3.06 2.18
C GLU A 395 47.82 3.49 2.43
N LYS A 396 48.08 4.16 3.56
CA LYS A 396 49.48 4.48 3.99
C LYS A 396 50.27 3.23 4.26
N LYS A 397 49.70 2.24 4.95
CA LYS A 397 50.36 0.93 5.18
C LYS A 397 50.69 0.22 3.87
N MET A 398 49.76 0.24 2.91
CA MET A 398 49.96 -0.32 1.58
C MET A 398 51.11 0.34 0.82
N SER A 399 51.25 1.66 0.88
CA SER A 399 52.34 2.37 0.22
C SER A 399 53.71 2.00 0.81
N ILE A 400 53.80 1.83 2.14
CA ILE A 400 55.02 1.38 2.83
C ILE A 400 55.31 -0.07 2.46
N LEU A 401 54.31 -0.93 2.44
CA LEU A 401 54.45 -2.35 2.11
C LEU A 401 54.92 -2.52 0.65
N PHE A 402 54.43 -1.69 -0.27
CA PHE A 402 54.89 -1.67 -1.65
C PHE A 402 56.39 -1.34 -1.77
N GLN A 403 56.88 -0.33 -1.03
CA GLN A 403 58.32 0.02 -0.98
C GLN A 403 59.17 -1.12 -0.41
N LYS A 404 58.68 -1.80 0.65
CA LYS A 404 59.34 -2.96 1.22
C LYS A 404 59.38 -4.14 0.25
N LEU A 405 58.33 -4.35 -0.51
CA LEU A 405 58.30 -5.38 -1.55
C LEU A 405 59.36 -5.13 -2.64
N GLU A 406 59.48 -3.87 -3.12
CA GLU A 406 60.49 -3.49 -4.08
C GLU A 406 61.94 -3.68 -3.54
N ASN A 407 62.13 -3.52 -2.22
CA ASN A 407 63.42 -3.75 -1.56
C ASN A 407 63.68 -5.23 -1.20
N GLY A 408 62.71 -6.12 -1.45
CA GLY A 408 62.82 -7.54 -1.10
C GLY A 408 62.64 -7.85 0.41
N GLU A 409 62.08 -6.88 1.18
CA GLU A 409 61.83 -7.03 2.63
C GLU A 409 60.42 -7.56 2.95
N ALA A 410 59.54 -7.65 1.95
CA ALA A 410 58.16 -8.18 2.06
C ALA A 410 57.92 -9.19 0.95
N THR A 411 56.92 -10.07 1.14
CA THR A 411 56.52 -11.05 0.13
C THR A 411 55.38 -10.55 -0.73
N GLU A 412 55.21 -11.08 -1.95
CA GLU A 412 54.06 -10.81 -2.82
C GLU A 412 52.75 -11.23 -2.15
N MET A 413 52.79 -12.27 -1.31
CA MET A 413 51.60 -12.71 -0.55
C MET A 413 51.18 -11.69 0.52
N ASP A 414 52.13 -11.07 1.24
CA ASP A 414 51.88 -10.03 2.24
C ASP A 414 51.21 -8.82 1.58
N TYR A 415 51.69 -8.45 0.38
CA TYR A 415 51.10 -7.37 -0.41
C TYR A 415 49.67 -7.68 -0.85
N LEU A 416 49.45 -8.89 -1.41
CA LEU A 416 48.09 -9.31 -1.83
C LEU A 416 47.11 -9.37 -0.68
N GLN A 417 47.52 -9.87 0.48
CA GLN A 417 46.71 -9.92 1.68
C GLN A 417 46.33 -8.52 2.16
N SER A 418 47.29 -7.58 2.18
CA SER A 418 47.01 -6.19 2.57
C SER A 418 46.10 -5.48 1.54
N LEU A 419 46.20 -5.82 0.25
CA LEU A 419 45.31 -5.32 -0.80
C LEU A 419 43.87 -5.83 -0.62
N MET A 420 43.72 -7.11 -0.24
CA MET A 420 42.42 -7.70 0.08
C MET A 420 41.77 -7.04 1.31
N GLU A 421 42.58 -6.76 2.37
CA GLU A 421 42.13 -6.04 3.56
C GLU A 421 41.64 -4.63 3.19
N LEU A 422 42.39 -3.89 2.37
CA LEU A 422 41.98 -2.57 1.88
C LEU A 422 40.69 -2.61 1.07
N ALA A 423 40.55 -3.60 0.21
CA ALA A 423 39.34 -3.78 -0.57
C ALA A 423 38.10 -4.08 0.31
N ALA A 424 38.25 -4.93 1.32
CA ALA A 424 37.19 -5.22 2.28
C ALA A 424 36.73 -3.96 3.03
N MET A 425 37.68 -3.12 3.49
CA MET A 425 37.36 -1.85 4.14
C MET A 425 36.69 -0.87 3.20
N LYS A 426 37.10 -0.80 1.92
CA LYS A 426 36.43 0.04 0.91
C LYS A 426 34.99 -0.41 0.62
N ILE A 427 34.76 -1.72 0.56
CA ILE A 427 33.41 -2.28 0.39
C ILE A 427 32.54 -1.93 1.60
N GLU A 428 33.07 -2.07 2.82
CA GLU A 428 32.37 -1.71 4.06
C GLU A 428 31.92 -0.23 4.06
N ILE A 429 32.78 0.69 3.60
CA ILE A 429 32.40 2.11 3.48
C ILE A 429 31.25 2.29 2.50
N VAL A 430 31.28 1.63 1.35
CA VAL A 430 30.23 1.72 0.33
C VAL A 430 28.90 1.21 0.91
N GLU A 431 28.92 0.13 1.67
CA GLU A 431 27.73 -0.42 2.34
C GLU A 431 27.22 0.51 3.44
N LEU A 432 28.09 1.07 4.29
CA LEU A 432 27.73 2.03 5.33
C LEU A 432 27.15 3.31 4.75
N GLN A 433 27.71 3.83 3.65
CA GLN A 433 27.17 5.00 2.96
C GLN A 433 25.77 4.74 2.38
N ASN A 434 25.55 3.55 1.81
CA ASN A 434 24.24 3.17 1.33
C ASN A 434 23.23 3.07 2.48
N ASN A 435 23.61 2.44 3.59
CA ASN A 435 22.76 2.35 4.78
C ASN A 435 22.42 3.74 5.36
N LEU A 436 23.39 4.65 5.38
CA LEU A 436 23.15 6.03 5.83
C LEU A 436 22.13 6.74 4.94
N ASN A 437 22.22 6.59 3.63
CA ASN A 437 21.27 7.15 2.67
C ASN A 437 19.85 6.57 2.84
N LEU A 438 19.74 5.29 3.23
CA LEU A 438 18.46 4.66 3.55
C LEU A 438 17.82 5.23 4.83
N LEU A 439 18.62 5.52 5.84
CA LEU A 439 18.16 6.08 7.12
C LEU A 439 17.75 7.56 7.04
N LEU A 440 18.21 8.29 6.02
CA LEU A 440 17.87 9.71 5.80
C LEU A 440 16.56 9.94 5.05
N LYS A 441 15.95 8.89 4.53
CA LYS A 441 14.64 8.92 3.84
C LYS A 441 13.48 8.71 4.80
#